data_4b33edf80ab535a07bdfeab5e80a04a5
#
_entry.id   4b33edf80ab535a07bdfeab5e80a04a5
#
_cell.length_a   1.000
_cell.length_b   1.000
_cell.length_c   1.000
_cell.angle_alpha   90.00
_cell.angle_beta   90.00
_cell.angle_gamma   90.00
#
_symmetry.space_group_name_H-M   'P 1'
#
loop_
_entity.id
_entity.type
_entity.pdbx_description
1 polymer ?
#
loop_
_entity_poly.entity_id
_entity_poly.type
_entity_poly.pdbx_seq_one_letter_code
_entity_poly.pdbx_strand_id
1 'polypeptide(L)'
;MQREPLSPENDALWRRLWEIWQDNDEEDVVLDSLILDELEDEIPELRDRTKTALAYLQRARYIQYRSGVGEDGLEPILFDVYEPR
;
A
#
# COMPACT_ATOMS: atom_id res chain seq x y z
N MET A 1 -17.87 -12.02 -4.88
CA MET A 1 -16.60 -12.69 -5.15
C MET A 1 -15.67 -12.51 -3.94
N GLN A 2 -15.13 -13.61 -3.46
CA GLN A 2 -14.23 -13.55 -2.31
C GLN A 2 -12.82 -13.18 -2.76
N ARG A 3 -12.14 -12.38 -1.93
CA ARG A 3 -10.75 -12.07 -2.15
C ARG A 3 -9.88 -13.20 -1.61
N GLU A 4 -8.72 -13.41 -2.23
CA GLU A 4 -7.80 -14.43 -1.77
C GLU A 4 -7.27 -14.05 -0.37
N PRO A 5 -7.04 -15.06 0.50
CA PRO A 5 -6.41 -14.77 1.79
C PRO A 5 -5.00 -14.19 1.61
N LEU A 6 -4.65 -13.24 2.46
CA LEU A 6 -3.34 -12.61 2.41
C LEU A 6 -2.37 -13.28 3.38
N SER A 7 -1.09 -13.29 3.01
CA SER A 7 -0.04 -13.64 3.96
C SER A 7 -0.03 -12.63 5.10
N PRO A 8 0.55 -12.98 6.27
CA PRO A 8 0.59 -12.05 7.40
C PRO A 8 1.20 -10.69 7.06
N GLU A 9 2.29 -10.67 6.30
CA GLU A 9 2.94 -9.42 5.92
C GLU A 9 2.12 -8.60 4.94
N ASN A 10 1.43 -9.24 4.01
CA ASN A 10 0.56 -8.53 3.07
C ASN A 10 -0.69 -8.02 3.77
N ASP A 11 -1.24 -8.78 4.72
CA ASP A 11 -2.37 -8.34 5.52
C ASP A 11 -1.99 -7.12 6.36
N ALA A 12 -0.82 -7.15 6.99
CA ALA A 12 -0.33 -6.03 7.78
C ALA A 12 -0.14 -4.78 6.91
N LEU A 13 0.41 -4.96 5.71
CA LEU A 13 0.58 -3.85 4.76
C LEU A 13 -0.76 -3.25 4.36
N TRP A 14 -1.73 -4.07 4.01
CA TRP A 14 -3.07 -3.61 3.64
C TRP A 14 -3.72 -2.80 4.77
N ARG A 15 -3.66 -3.29 6.00
CA ARG A 15 -4.25 -2.60 7.16
C ARG A 15 -3.54 -1.27 7.43
N ARG A 16 -2.23 -1.24 7.27
CA ARG A 16 -1.47 -0.01 7.46
C ARG A 16 -1.78 1.02 6.37
N LEU A 17 -1.93 0.56 5.12
CA LEU A 17 -2.34 1.45 4.02
C LEU A 17 -3.74 2.02 4.26
N TRP A 18 -4.64 1.23 4.83
CA TRP A 18 -5.96 1.71 5.20
C TRP A 18 -5.85 2.86 6.20
N GLU A 19 -5.03 2.71 7.24
CA GLU A 19 -4.83 3.77 8.22
C GLU A 19 -4.26 5.04 7.59
N ILE A 20 -3.26 4.90 6.74
CA ILE A 20 -2.63 6.04 6.05
C ILE A 20 -3.66 6.78 5.20
N TRP A 21 -4.47 6.02 4.47
CA TRP A 21 -5.49 6.60 3.59
C TRP A 21 -6.59 7.30 4.39
N GLN A 22 -7.01 6.70 5.50
CA GLN A 22 -7.98 7.31 6.41
C GLN A 22 -7.43 8.60 7.02
N ASP A 23 -6.18 8.62 7.43
CA ASP A 23 -5.52 9.79 7.99
C ASP A 23 -5.42 10.92 6.97
N ASN A 24 -5.49 10.60 5.69
CA ASN A 24 -5.48 11.59 4.59
C ASN A 24 -6.89 11.88 4.06
N ASP A 25 -7.91 11.66 4.88
CA ASP A 25 -9.32 11.93 4.55
C ASP A 25 -9.82 11.20 3.31
N GLU A 26 -9.30 9.99 3.08
CA GLU A 26 -9.66 9.16 1.92
C GLU A 26 -9.38 9.85 0.58
N GLU A 27 -8.35 10.70 0.56
CA GLU A 27 -7.87 11.34 -0.66
C GLU A 27 -6.57 10.71 -1.14
N ASP A 28 -6.18 10.99 -2.37
CA ASP A 28 -4.98 10.44 -2.98
C ASP A 28 -3.75 10.64 -2.09
N VAL A 29 -3.02 9.57 -1.85
CA VAL A 29 -1.80 9.59 -1.03
C VAL A 29 -0.61 9.17 -1.89
N VAL A 30 0.39 10.04 -1.98
CA VAL A 30 1.64 9.67 -2.66
C VAL A 30 2.46 8.84 -1.69
N LEU A 31 2.73 7.59 -2.07
CA LEU A 31 3.56 6.69 -1.27
C LEU A 31 5.02 6.95 -1.65
N ASP A 32 5.59 8.01 -1.07
CA ASP A 32 6.97 8.42 -1.35
C ASP A 32 7.96 7.51 -0.63
N SER A 33 9.26 7.76 -0.86
CA SER A 33 10.30 6.93 -0.29
C SER A 33 10.27 6.92 1.24
N LEU A 34 9.90 8.04 1.86
CA LEU A 34 9.81 8.12 3.31
C LEU A 34 8.74 7.19 3.86
N ILE A 35 7.55 7.21 3.25
CA ILE A 35 6.45 6.34 3.65
C ILE A 35 6.81 4.88 3.37
N LEU A 36 7.40 4.59 2.22
CA LEU A 36 7.79 3.22 1.89
C LEU A 36 8.84 2.68 2.86
N ASP A 37 9.80 3.52 3.27
CA ASP A 37 10.80 3.13 4.26
C ASP A 37 10.15 2.85 5.62
N GLU A 38 9.20 3.68 6.04
CA GLU A 38 8.47 3.44 7.28
C GLU A 38 7.70 2.12 7.24
N LEU A 39 7.10 1.79 6.10
CA LEU A 39 6.38 0.52 5.96
C LEU A 39 7.34 -0.67 6.08
N GLU A 40 8.54 -0.56 5.52
CA GLU A 40 9.54 -1.62 5.64
C GLU A 40 10.04 -1.75 7.08
N ASP A 41 10.18 -0.64 7.81
CA ASP A 41 10.57 -0.67 9.21
C ASP A 41 9.50 -1.32 10.08
N GLU A 42 8.23 -1.02 9.82
CA GLU A 42 7.10 -1.59 10.58
C GLU A 42 6.86 -3.06 10.23
N ILE A 43 7.12 -3.43 8.98
CA ILE A 43 6.89 -4.79 8.47
C ILE A 43 8.18 -5.27 7.81
N PRO A 44 9.15 -5.76 8.61
CA PRO A 44 10.47 -6.14 8.08
C PRO A 44 10.42 -7.20 6.97
N GLU A 45 9.39 -8.02 6.95
CA GLU A 45 9.21 -9.05 5.91
C GLU A 45 9.04 -8.44 4.52
N LEU A 46 8.71 -7.15 4.43
CA LEU A 46 8.54 -6.45 3.16
C LEU A 46 9.82 -5.81 2.64
N ARG A 47 10.93 -5.92 3.36
CA ARG A 47 12.19 -5.29 2.92
C ARG A 47 12.51 -5.69 1.47
N ASP A 48 12.76 -4.68 0.63
CA ASP A 48 13.04 -4.82 -0.80
C ASP A 48 11.90 -5.45 -1.60
N ARG A 49 10.70 -5.63 -0.99
CA ARG A 49 9.56 -6.24 -1.66
C ARG A 49 8.27 -5.43 -1.54
N THR A 50 8.34 -4.21 -1.01
CA THR A 50 7.15 -3.40 -0.79
C THR A 50 6.40 -3.14 -2.09
N LYS A 51 7.11 -2.76 -3.16
CA LYS A 51 6.46 -2.49 -4.45
C LYS A 51 5.81 -3.74 -5.04
N THR A 52 6.46 -4.89 -4.88
CA THR A 52 5.88 -6.18 -5.31
C THR A 52 4.61 -6.49 -4.53
N ALA A 53 4.63 -6.23 -3.22
CA ALA A 53 3.46 -6.45 -2.36
C ALA A 53 2.31 -5.50 -2.74
N LEU A 54 2.62 -4.23 -3.04
CA LEU A 54 1.61 -3.28 -3.50
C LEU A 54 0.95 -3.77 -4.80
N ALA A 55 1.74 -4.24 -5.76
CA ALA A 55 1.22 -4.76 -7.01
C ALA A 55 0.32 -5.97 -6.78
N TYR A 56 0.72 -6.84 -5.86
CA TYR A 56 -0.09 -8.00 -5.51
C TYR A 56 -1.43 -7.59 -4.90
N LEU A 57 -1.40 -6.64 -3.94
CA LEU A 57 -2.63 -6.16 -3.30
C LEU A 57 -3.58 -5.53 -4.31
N GLN A 58 -3.05 -4.80 -5.29
CA GLN A 58 -3.89 -4.22 -6.33
C GLN A 58 -4.51 -5.29 -7.22
N ARG A 59 -3.73 -6.28 -7.62
CA ARG A 59 -4.22 -7.39 -8.42
C ARG A 59 -5.30 -8.18 -7.68
N ALA A 60 -5.12 -8.34 -6.37
CA ALA A 60 -6.07 -9.05 -5.52
C ALA A 60 -7.24 -8.17 -5.08
N ARG A 61 -7.28 -6.91 -5.51
CA ARG A 61 -8.37 -5.96 -5.29
C ARG A 61 -8.52 -5.45 -3.85
N TYR A 62 -7.41 -5.43 -3.12
CA TYR A 62 -7.41 -4.83 -1.77
C TYR A 62 -7.12 -3.33 -1.81
N ILE A 63 -6.38 -2.87 -2.82
CA ILE A 63 -6.06 -1.46 -2.99
C ILE A 63 -6.13 -1.08 -4.46
N GLN A 64 -6.18 0.23 -4.72
CA GLN A 64 -6.04 0.79 -6.06
C GLN A 64 -4.99 1.89 -5.99
N TYR A 65 -4.01 1.82 -6.86
CA TYR A 65 -3.02 2.88 -6.98
C TYR A 65 -2.63 3.07 -8.44
N ARG A 66 -2.08 4.23 -8.74
CA ARG A 66 -1.53 4.53 -10.06
C ARG A 66 -0.12 5.07 -9.91
N SER A 67 0.67 5.03 -10.96
CA SER A 67 2.00 5.62 -10.95
C SER A 67 1.90 7.09 -11.30
N GLY A 68 2.57 7.94 -10.53
CA GLY A 68 2.64 9.37 -10.76
C GLY A 68 4.07 9.86 -10.63
N VAL A 69 4.35 11.03 -11.18
CA VAL A 69 5.68 11.63 -11.08
C VAL A 69 5.82 12.34 -9.74
N GLY A 70 6.80 11.90 -8.94
CA GLY A 70 7.14 12.51 -7.67
C GLY A 70 8.55 13.06 -7.69
N GLU A 71 9.06 13.47 -6.53
CA GLU A 71 10.41 14.03 -6.41
C GLU A 71 11.51 13.03 -6.80
N ASP A 72 11.28 11.76 -6.50
CA ASP A 72 12.25 10.69 -6.75
C ASP A 72 11.91 9.86 -7.99
N GLY A 73 11.13 10.41 -8.92
CA GLY A 73 10.71 9.72 -10.13
C GLY A 73 9.27 9.23 -10.04
N LEU A 74 9.00 8.01 -10.55
CA LEU A 74 7.65 7.45 -10.49
C LEU A 74 7.37 6.90 -9.11
N GLU A 75 6.27 7.34 -8.53
CA GLU A 75 5.84 6.90 -7.20
C GLU A 75 4.40 6.39 -7.24
N PRO A 76 4.05 5.38 -6.41
CA PRO A 76 2.66 4.94 -6.34
C PRO A 76 1.80 6.01 -5.70
N ILE A 77 0.64 6.27 -6.29
CA ILE A 77 -0.35 7.18 -5.73
C ILE A 77 -1.57 6.34 -5.37
N LEU A 78 -1.76 6.14 -4.07
CA LEU A 78 -2.86 5.34 -3.53
C LEU A 78 -4.15 6.16 -3.57
N PHE A 79 -5.20 5.64 -4.20
CA PHE A 79 -6.45 6.39 -4.31
C PHE A 79 -7.68 5.59 -3.87
N ASP A 80 -7.52 4.35 -3.48
CA ASP A 80 -8.62 3.58 -2.89
C ASP A 80 -8.08 2.40 -2.12
N VAL A 81 -8.71 2.09 -0.99
CA VAL A 81 -8.34 0.94 -0.15
C VAL A 81 -9.62 0.25 0.31
N TYR A 82 -9.66 -1.07 0.14
CA TYR A 82 -10.77 -1.87 0.65
C TYR A 82 -10.72 -1.88 2.19
N GLU A 83 -11.86 -1.60 2.82
CA GLU A 83 -11.92 -1.49 4.27
C GLU A 83 -11.68 -2.83 4.97
N PRO A 84 -10.65 -2.92 5.84
CA PRO A 84 -10.44 -4.11 6.66
C PRO A 84 -11.55 -4.26 7.71
N ARG A 85 -12.07 -5.46 7.85
CA ARG A 85 -13.13 -5.75 8.81
C ARG A 85 -12.79 -6.93 9.69
#